data_3711cc821d1b17aa06a12fa03f2f82ea
#
_entry.id   3711cc821d1b17aa06a12fa03f2f82ea
#
_cell.length_a   1.000
_cell.length_b   1.000
_cell.length_c   1.000
_cell.angle_alpha   90.00
_cell.angle_beta   90.00
_cell.angle_gamma   90.00
#
_symmetry.space_group_name_H-M   'P 1'
#
loop_
_entity.id
_entity.type
_entity.pdbx_description
1 polymer ?
#
loop_
_entity_poly.entity_id
_entity_poly.type
_entity_poly.pdbx_seq_one_letter_code
_entity_poly.pdbx_strand_id
1 'polypeptide(L)'
;MKRTISLALVLMLLLGAFAGCGSDPAETTASAEVTDTTAAETETETLYEPDDLPADLRYDGETINTFGWSGPAAIEFYTEEMNGELVNDAIYQRNLTVEERLDVQLEYVLQPGAYNDRNTWANTVVNSVQAGDGAYDIASGYSMSGATLAFKGVSINLNDLQYLNFDKPWWPASLQEEATCGGKLYFCSGDISTYMIYYLYGTYFNKQLIIDHDLENPYDLVREGTWTLDKMMEMSSGIYQDLNGDGTKDVSDTYGFATHSTYTDPIYFGVGLRTTEKGEDDIPVLSPSFGGEKAHWLLETLVGFFATNDAWLETKDYANTDNMFKEGRALFSNNEFLYAAVKIRDADLEYGIVPLPKYDEAQKEYHTVMSFPYSLYSVPIDARDPDMSAAVLECLASESHRTVVPALFETGMKVKYAQDDEAAQMFDLIRSSAVFDFGRVFNESMNGMTYSLFRSAVSGAKDNWMSIYASNEKALTAALEKVVTALVGE
;
A
#
# COMPACT_ATOMS: atom_id res chain seq x y z
N MET A 1 48.71 -22.00 19.85
CA MET A 1 49.88 -21.78 18.95
C MET A 1 49.46 -20.63 18.03
N LYS A 2 49.80 -19.40 18.37
CA LYS A 2 50.91 -18.57 17.86
C LYS A 2 50.97 -18.58 16.32
N ARG A 3 50.65 -17.47 15.64
CA ARG A 3 51.41 -16.23 15.40
C ARG A 3 50.50 -15.27 14.59
N THR A 4 50.15 -14.08 14.95
CA THR A 4 50.79 -12.75 14.97
C THR A 4 51.79 -12.43 13.85
N ILE A 5 51.69 -11.18 13.36
CA ILE A 5 52.63 -10.33 12.59
C ILE A 5 52.03 -9.93 11.24
N SER A 6 52.00 -8.67 10.76
CA SER A 6 52.47 -7.35 11.27
C SER A 6 51.93 -6.24 10.38
N LEU A 7 51.83 -5.07 10.96
CA LEU A 7 51.72 -3.74 10.42
C LEU A 7 52.88 -3.38 9.47
N ALA A 8 52.63 -2.59 8.38
CA ALA A 8 53.53 -1.58 7.86
C ALA A 8 52.81 -0.63 6.91
N LEU A 9 52.59 0.50 7.37
CA LEU A 9 52.81 1.90 7.08
C LEU A 9 53.70 2.17 5.83
N VAL A 10 53.18 2.87 4.81
CA VAL A 10 53.99 3.82 4.01
C VAL A 10 53.17 5.05 3.69
N LEU A 11 53.58 6.14 4.33
CA LEU A 11 53.29 7.52 4.06
C LEU A 11 54.35 8.00 3.06
N MET A 12 53.95 8.59 1.92
CA MET A 12 54.87 9.45 1.15
C MET A 12 54.15 10.64 0.58
N LEU A 13 54.47 11.77 1.18
CA LEU A 13 54.40 13.15 0.66
C LEU A 13 55.36 13.29 -0.53
N LEU A 14 54.93 14.01 -1.57
CA LEU A 14 55.86 14.76 -2.42
C LEU A 14 55.21 16.07 -2.86
N LEU A 15 55.76 17.12 -2.27
CA LEU A 15 55.74 18.52 -2.75
C LEU A 15 56.64 18.64 -4.00
N GLY A 16 56.21 19.42 -4.95
CA GLY A 16 57.07 19.89 -6.06
C GLY A 16 56.53 21.19 -6.62
N ALA A 17 57.20 22.25 -6.26
CA ALA A 17 56.92 23.63 -6.66
C ALA A 17 57.89 24.07 -7.78
N PHE A 18 57.59 25.26 -8.34
CA PHE A 18 58.44 26.23 -9.10
C PHE A 18 58.58 26.01 -10.59
N ALA A 19 58.65 26.99 -11.44
CA ALA A 19 58.73 28.49 -11.46
C ALA A 19 58.70 28.88 -12.96
N GLY A 20 58.38 30.00 -13.37
CA GLY A 20 58.75 31.32 -13.15
C GLY A 20 58.48 32.25 -14.31
N CYS A 21 58.52 33.53 -14.01
CA CYS A 21 58.91 34.77 -14.71
C CYS A 21 58.20 35.11 -16.01
N GLY A 22 57.72 36.29 -16.22
CA GLY A 22 57.90 37.63 -15.59
C GLY A 22 57.42 38.69 -16.54
N SER A 23 57.02 39.82 -16.01
CA SER A 23 57.19 41.23 -16.39
C SER A 23 55.89 42.04 -16.17
N ASP A 24 56.00 42.93 -15.19
CA ASP A 24 55.23 44.15 -14.91
C ASP A 24 55.61 45.32 -15.89
N PRO A 25 54.98 46.52 -15.83
CA PRO A 25 53.92 47.05 -14.97
C PRO A 25 52.90 47.96 -15.67
N ALA A 26 51.80 48.30 -15.01
CA ALA A 26 51.31 49.72 -14.91
C ALA A 26 50.06 49.75 -13.94
N GLU A 27 50.23 50.69 -13.01
CA GLU A 27 49.22 51.11 -12.02
C GLU A 27 47.95 51.67 -12.66
N THR A 28 46.81 51.34 -12.11
CA THR A 28 45.71 52.30 -11.94
C THR A 28 44.86 51.91 -10.72
N THR A 29 44.84 52.75 -9.73
CA THR A 29 44.01 52.75 -8.54
C THR A 29 42.54 52.89 -8.90
N ALA A 30 41.69 51.96 -8.51
CA ALA A 30 40.28 52.20 -8.27
C ALA A 30 39.83 51.37 -7.09
N SER A 31 39.47 52.03 -6.02
CA SER A 31 38.81 51.55 -4.85
C SER A 31 37.47 50.89 -5.27
N ALA A 32 37.27 49.59 -5.01
CA ALA A 32 35.97 48.96 -5.09
C ALA A 32 35.61 48.44 -3.71
N GLU A 33 34.53 48.98 -3.20
CA GLU A 33 33.83 48.54 -1.99
C GLU A 33 33.59 47.03 -2.03
N VAL A 34 33.98 46.35 -0.98
CA VAL A 34 33.58 44.96 -0.70
C VAL A 34 32.12 45.01 -0.28
N THR A 35 31.22 44.77 -1.20
CA THR A 35 29.86 44.41 -0.87
C THR A 35 29.88 42.94 -0.45
N ASP A 36 29.70 42.74 0.83
CA ASP A 36 29.43 41.48 1.47
C ASP A 36 28.08 40.95 0.90
N THR A 37 28.17 40.09 -0.13
CA THR A 37 27.00 39.40 -0.65
C THR A 37 26.80 38.16 0.19
N THR A 38 26.10 38.32 1.29
CA THR A 38 25.47 37.19 1.97
C THR A 38 24.60 36.50 0.93
N ALA A 39 25.03 35.32 0.47
CA ALA A 39 24.18 34.43 -0.28
C ALA A 39 23.01 34.10 0.64
N ALA A 40 21.85 34.66 0.35
CA ALA A 40 20.60 34.19 0.91
C ALA A 40 20.44 32.78 0.37
N GLU A 41 20.66 31.78 1.22
CA GLU A 41 20.09 30.45 1.02
C GLU A 41 18.57 30.65 0.92
N THR A 42 18.08 30.64 -0.31
CA THR A 42 16.65 30.52 -0.55
C THR A 42 16.33 29.07 -0.17
N GLU A 43 16.04 28.84 1.11
CA GLU A 43 15.27 27.66 1.51
C GLU A 43 13.99 27.73 0.67
N THR A 44 13.88 26.82 -0.29
CA THR A 44 12.61 26.51 -0.91
C THR A 44 11.85 25.79 0.21
N GLU A 45 11.14 26.57 1.05
CA GLU A 45 10.11 26.01 1.90
C GLU A 45 9.16 25.28 0.96
N THR A 46 9.29 23.97 0.92
CA THR A 46 8.23 23.09 0.43
C THR A 46 7.10 23.33 1.44
N LEU A 47 6.09 24.09 1.02
CA LEU A 47 4.93 24.42 1.85
C LEU A 47 4.13 23.12 2.05
N TYR A 48 4.56 22.30 3.00
CA TYR A 48 3.75 21.19 3.48
C TYR A 48 2.57 21.76 4.26
N GLU A 49 1.40 21.20 4.00
CA GLU A 49 0.21 21.57 4.75
C GLU A 49 0.41 21.24 6.24
N PRO A 50 0.25 22.21 7.17
CA PRO A 50 0.38 21.94 8.60
C PRO A 50 -0.85 21.17 9.10
N ASP A 51 -0.65 20.34 10.14
CA ASP A 51 -1.77 19.84 10.93
C ASP A 51 -2.41 20.97 11.75
N ASP A 52 -3.58 20.71 12.31
CA ASP A 52 -4.34 21.67 13.09
C ASP A 52 -4.12 21.55 14.59
N LEU A 53 -3.12 20.78 15.03
CA LEU A 53 -2.78 20.63 16.44
C LEU A 53 -2.26 21.95 17.02
N PRO A 54 -2.70 22.35 18.25
CA PRO A 54 -2.17 23.53 18.89
C PRO A 54 -0.64 23.46 19.02
N ALA A 55 0.04 24.55 18.70
CA ALA A 55 1.51 24.60 18.71
C ALA A 55 2.11 24.36 20.13
N ASP A 56 1.34 24.64 21.18
CA ASP A 56 1.69 24.48 22.60
C ASP A 56 1.11 23.22 23.23
N LEU A 57 0.47 22.33 22.45
CA LEU A 57 -0.07 21.07 22.96
C LEU A 57 1.06 20.16 23.46
N ARG A 58 1.00 19.80 24.74
CA ARG A 58 1.98 18.94 25.44
C ARG A 58 1.25 18.04 26.43
N TYR A 59 1.84 16.88 26.69
CA TYR A 59 1.28 15.88 27.58
C TYR A 59 2.22 15.50 28.74
N ASP A 60 3.19 16.37 29.08
CA ASP A 60 4.05 16.30 30.28
C ASP A 60 4.77 14.93 30.45
N GLY A 61 5.19 14.31 29.35
CA GLY A 61 5.90 13.02 29.36
C GLY A 61 5.00 11.80 29.51
N GLU A 62 3.68 11.93 29.32
CA GLU A 62 2.75 10.79 29.35
C GLU A 62 3.11 9.74 28.30
N THR A 63 2.83 8.47 28.62
CA THR A 63 3.11 7.34 27.74
C THR A 63 1.88 6.98 26.90
N ILE A 64 2.05 6.81 25.61
CA ILE A 64 1.08 6.21 24.68
C ILE A 64 1.47 4.76 24.43
N ASN A 65 0.62 3.83 24.86
CA ASN A 65 0.78 2.41 24.63
C ASN A 65 0.06 2.00 23.35
N THR A 66 0.82 1.77 22.28
CA THR A 66 0.28 1.26 21.03
C THR A 66 0.38 -0.27 20.98
N PHE A 67 -0.76 -0.96 20.96
CA PHE A 67 -0.79 -2.38 20.71
C PHE A 67 -0.74 -2.64 19.21
N GLY A 68 0.42 -3.06 18.72
CA GLY A 68 0.72 -3.25 17.32
C GLY A 68 0.77 -4.72 16.91
N TRP A 69 0.54 -4.98 15.61
CA TRP A 69 0.81 -6.30 15.06
C TRP A 69 2.26 -6.40 14.59
N SER A 70 2.86 -7.58 14.79
CA SER A 70 4.14 -7.94 14.22
C SER A 70 3.97 -8.97 13.12
N GLY A 71 4.76 -8.86 12.09
CA GLY A 71 4.79 -9.75 10.94
C GLY A 71 6.14 -9.67 10.23
N PRO A 72 6.33 -10.36 9.10
CA PRO A 72 7.61 -10.40 8.37
C PRO A 72 8.13 -9.05 7.92
N ALA A 73 7.28 -8.02 7.93
CA ALA A 73 7.58 -6.69 7.43
C ALA A 73 7.34 -5.63 8.52
N ALA A 74 8.03 -5.73 9.63
CA ALA A 74 7.90 -4.90 10.83
C ALA A 74 8.21 -3.38 10.66
N ILE A 75 8.51 -2.91 9.46
CA ILE A 75 8.81 -1.50 9.15
C ILE A 75 7.57 -0.71 8.69
N GLU A 76 6.40 -1.01 9.21
CA GLU A 76 5.20 -0.30 8.78
C GLU A 76 5.01 1.01 9.54
N PHE A 77 5.13 0.99 10.86
CA PHE A 77 4.89 2.16 11.72
C PHE A 77 5.90 2.31 12.86
N TYR A 78 6.76 1.33 13.07
CA TYR A 78 7.69 1.28 14.19
C TYR A 78 9.03 0.68 13.80
N THR A 79 10.12 1.26 14.33
CA THR A 79 11.47 0.70 14.28
C THR A 79 12.18 0.97 15.59
N GLU A 80 13.06 0.05 16.02
CA GLU A 80 13.79 0.18 17.28
C GLU A 80 14.99 1.14 17.16
N GLU A 81 15.64 1.17 15.99
CA GLU A 81 16.85 1.96 15.75
C GLU A 81 17.03 2.33 14.28
N MET A 82 17.84 3.32 14.02
CA MET A 82 18.32 3.63 12.67
C MET A 82 19.29 2.54 12.21
N ASN A 83 19.16 2.12 10.95
CA ASN A 83 19.99 1.06 10.37
C ASN A 83 20.60 1.44 9.00
N GLY A 84 20.41 2.68 8.56
CA GLY A 84 20.86 3.20 7.27
C GLY A 84 19.92 2.91 6.10
N GLU A 85 18.79 2.22 6.33
CA GLU A 85 17.76 2.06 5.32
C GLU A 85 16.79 3.25 5.35
N LEU A 86 16.55 3.84 4.18
CA LEU A 86 15.88 5.14 4.03
C LEU A 86 14.53 5.22 4.75
N VAL A 87 13.67 4.22 4.57
CA VAL A 87 12.31 4.21 5.14
C VAL A 87 12.36 3.93 6.64
N ASN A 88 13.23 3.00 7.08
CA ASN A 88 13.45 2.70 8.49
C ASN A 88 13.87 3.96 9.26
N ASP A 89 14.88 4.66 8.73
CA ASP A 89 15.42 5.83 9.39
C ASP A 89 14.41 6.99 9.40
N ALA A 90 13.61 7.13 8.35
CA ALA A 90 12.52 8.12 8.31
C ALA A 90 11.42 7.82 9.36
N ILE A 91 11.02 6.55 9.55
CA ILE A 91 10.06 6.16 10.59
C ILE A 91 10.63 6.45 11.98
N TYR A 92 11.90 6.11 12.21
CA TYR A 92 12.56 6.36 13.50
C TYR A 92 12.56 7.86 13.82
N GLN A 93 12.99 8.71 12.89
CA GLN A 93 13.02 10.16 13.08
C GLN A 93 11.63 10.76 13.25
N ARG A 94 10.63 10.30 12.50
CA ARG A 94 9.23 10.68 12.70
C ARG A 94 8.77 10.44 14.13
N ASN A 95 9.03 9.25 14.67
CA ASN A 95 8.61 8.90 16.04
C ASN A 95 9.26 9.84 17.08
N LEU A 96 10.57 10.10 16.96
CA LEU A 96 11.26 11.07 17.82
C LEU A 96 10.67 12.48 17.70
N THR A 97 10.33 12.92 16.49
CA THR A 97 9.73 14.24 16.27
C THR A 97 8.37 14.34 16.96
N VAL A 98 7.55 13.30 16.90
CA VAL A 98 6.23 13.25 17.57
C VAL A 98 6.40 13.26 19.09
N GLU A 99 7.33 12.47 19.65
CA GLU A 99 7.65 12.47 21.07
C GLU A 99 8.08 13.85 21.57
N GLU A 100 9.00 14.51 20.85
CA GLU A 100 9.47 15.86 21.20
C GLU A 100 8.36 16.91 21.09
N ARG A 101 7.55 16.84 20.00
CA ARG A 101 6.51 17.83 19.74
C ARG A 101 5.37 17.78 20.75
N LEU A 102 4.90 16.59 21.10
CA LEU A 102 3.77 16.41 21.99
C LEU A 102 4.17 16.17 23.46
N ASP A 103 5.48 16.07 23.74
CA ASP A 103 6.03 15.66 25.04
C ASP A 103 5.34 14.39 25.55
N VAL A 104 5.44 13.32 24.73
CA VAL A 104 4.92 11.98 25.02
C VAL A 104 6.04 10.94 24.90
N GLN A 105 5.81 9.74 25.41
CA GLN A 105 6.64 8.55 25.17
C GLN A 105 5.84 7.54 24.37
N LEU A 106 6.34 7.14 23.18
CA LEU A 106 5.69 6.15 22.33
C LEU A 106 6.19 4.76 22.71
N GLU A 107 5.32 3.96 23.29
CA GLU A 107 5.58 2.55 23.62
C GLU A 107 4.81 1.62 22.71
N TYR A 108 5.49 0.60 22.18
CA TYR A 108 4.90 -0.36 21.25
C TYR A 108 4.91 -1.76 21.85
N VAL A 109 3.72 -2.31 22.08
CA VAL A 109 3.51 -3.70 22.49
C VAL A 109 3.15 -4.52 21.25
N LEU A 110 4.10 -5.28 20.73
CA LEU A 110 3.92 -6.02 19.50
C LEU A 110 3.54 -7.49 19.74
N GLN A 111 2.53 -7.96 19.03
CA GLN A 111 2.09 -9.36 19.01
C GLN A 111 1.96 -9.85 17.57
N PRO A 112 2.26 -11.15 17.26
CA PRO A 112 1.93 -11.72 15.96
C PRO A 112 0.46 -11.46 15.61
N GLY A 113 0.22 -10.83 14.46
CA GLY A 113 -1.13 -10.37 14.06
C GLY A 113 -1.36 -10.41 12.56
N ALA A 114 -0.45 -11.02 11.78
CA ALA A 114 -0.65 -11.26 10.35
C ALA A 114 -1.84 -12.19 10.09
N TYR A 115 -2.15 -12.46 8.84
CA TYR A 115 -3.36 -13.18 8.41
C TYR A 115 -3.73 -14.41 9.27
N ASN A 116 -2.76 -15.25 9.64
CA ASN A 116 -3.02 -16.46 10.45
C ASN A 116 -3.28 -16.16 11.92
N ASP A 117 -2.74 -15.07 12.44
CA ASP A 117 -2.80 -14.71 13.85
C ASP A 117 -3.79 -13.57 14.14
N ARG A 118 -4.43 -13.02 13.11
CA ARG A 118 -5.30 -11.85 13.17
C ARG A 118 -6.40 -11.93 14.22
N ASN A 119 -7.03 -13.10 14.34
CA ASN A 119 -8.09 -13.30 15.32
C ASN A 119 -7.56 -13.36 16.76
N THR A 120 -6.39 -13.96 16.97
CA THR A 120 -5.73 -14.00 18.27
C THR A 120 -5.34 -12.59 18.69
N TRP A 121 -4.77 -11.80 17.76
CA TRP A 121 -4.43 -10.41 17.99
C TRP A 121 -5.66 -9.57 18.37
N ALA A 122 -6.73 -9.64 17.59
CA ALA A 122 -7.97 -8.90 17.85
C ALA A 122 -8.60 -9.30 19.20
N ASN A 123 -8.59 -10.59 19.55
CA ASN A 123 -9.10 -11.06 20.83
C ASN A 123 -8.29 -10.55 22.04
N THR A 124 -6.98 -10.30 21.89
CA THR A 124 -6.17 -9.67 22.96
C THR A 124 -6.71 -8.29 23.28
N VAL A 125 -6.96 -7.43 22.28
CA VAL A 125 -7.55 -6.09 22.49
C VAL A 125 -8.97 -6.20 23.09
N VAL A 126 -9.82 -7.07 22.53
CA VAL A 126 -11.19 -7.26 23.03
C VAL A 126 -11.19 -7.67 24.52
N ASN A 127 -10.31 -8.58 24.91
CA ASN A 127 -10.22 -9.05 26.30
C ASN A 127 -9.72 -7.95 27.23
N SER A 128 -8.74 -7.13 26.83
CA SER A 128 -8.25 -5.98 27.56
C SER A 128 -9.38 -4.97 27.81
N VAL A 129 -10.08 -4.56 26.76
CA VAL A 129 -11.24 -3.67 26.88
C VAL A 129 -12.33 -4.22 27.78
N GLN A 130 -12.65 -5.52 27.69
CA GLN A 130 -13.65 -6.15 28.55
C GLN A 130 -13.23 -6.22 30.01
N ALA A 131 -11.92 -6.31 30.29
CA ALA A 131 -11.38 -6.21 31.63
C ALA A 131 -11.38 -4.77 32.19
N GLY A 132 -11.45 -3.76 31.31
CA GLY A 132 -11.38 -2.35 31.67
C GLY A 132 -10.04 -1.97 32.29
N ASP A 133 -8.95 -2.57 31.79
CA ASP A 133 -7.61 -2.38 32.35
C ASP A 133 -6.87 -1.16 31.75
N GLY A 134 -7.41 -0.57 30.66
CA GLY A 134 -6.83 0.60 30.01
C GLY A 134 -5.39 0.36 29.53
N ALA A 135 -5.06 -0.87 29.14
CA ALA A 135 -3.68 -1.26 28.84
C ALA A 135 -3.17 -0.60 27.55
N TYR A 136 -4.06 -0.29 26.63
CA TYR A 136 -3.72 0.22 25.29
C TYR A 136 -4.45 1.52 25.01
N ASP A 137 -3.72 2.50 24.49
CA ASP A 137 -4.25 3.81 24.09
C ASP A 137 -4.57 3.82 22.58
N ILE A 138 -3.79 3.08 21.78
CA ILE A 138 -3.99 2.88 20.35
C ILE A 138 -3.88 1.40 20.02
N ALA A 139 -4.76 0.88 19.16
CA ALA A 139 -4.64 -0.44 18.57
C ALA A 139 -4.33 -0.30 17.08
N SER A 140 -3.14 -0.76 16.66
CA SER A 140 -2.65 -0.76 15.28
C SER A 140 -2.64 -2.18 14.75
N GLY A 141 -3.72 -2.62 14.10
CA GLY A 141 -3.91 -3.99 13.69
C GLY A 141 -3.90 -4.18 12.17
N TYR A 142 -3.50 -5.37 11.73
CA TYR A 142 -3.75 -5.84 10.36
C TYR A 142 -5.18 -5.46 9.94
N SER A 143 -5.42 -5.00 8.72
CA SER A 143 -6.68 -4.34 8.34
C SER A 143 -7.95 -5.13 8.71
N MET A 144 -7.94 -6.44 8.50
CA MET A 144 -9.08 -7.30 8.91
C MET A 144 -9.28 -7.33 10.44
N SER A 145 -8.19 -7.22 11.23
CA SER A 145 -8.26 -7.15 12.69
C SER A 145 -8.85 -5.83 13.15
N GLY A 146 -8.40 -4.70 12.56
CA GLY A 146 -8.94 -3.37 12.86
C GLY A 146 -10.45 -3.29 12.61
N ALA A 147 -10.91 -3.77 11.44
CA ALA A 147 -12.34 -3.86 11.12
C ALA A 147 -13.10 -4.79 12.11
N THR A 148 -12.44 -5.86 12.59
CA THR A 148 -13.02 -6.75 13.61
C THR A 148 -13.22 -6.05 14.94
N LEU A 149 -12.28 -5.17 15.38
CA LEU A 149 -12.44 -4.39 16.62
C LEU A 149 -13.65 -3.46 16.54
N ALA A 150 -13.84 -2.77 15.41
CA ALA A 150 -15.03 -1.96 15.16
C ALA A 150 -16.32 -2.78 15.26
N PHE A 151 -16.37 -3.93 14.57
CA PHE A 151 -17.51 -4.85 14.61
C PHE A 151 -17.79 -5.39 16.02
N LYS A 152 -16.78 -5.55 16.86
CA LYS A 152 -16.90 -5.99 18.27
C LYS A 152 -17.31 -4.87 19.23
N GLY A 153 -17.40 -3.63 18.76
CA GLY A 153 -17.80 -2.48 19.56
C GLY A 153 -16.79 -2.09 20.64
N VAL A 154 -15.50 -2.36 20.39
CA VAL A 154 -14.43 -2.03 21.35
C VAL A 154 -13.59 -0.82 20.94
N SER A 155 -13.97 -0.13 19.88
CA SER A 155 -13.33 1.09 19.37
C SER A 155 -14.22 2.32 19.55
N ILE A 156 -13.64 3.47 19.86
CA ILE A 156 -14.33 4.77 19.91
C ILE A 156 -14.67 5.24 18.49
N ASN A 157 -15.79 5.97 18.34
CA ASN A 157 -16.05 6.71 17.11
C ASN A 157 -15.05 7.86 16.96
N LEU A 158 -14.15 7.77 15.99
CA LEU A 158 -13.06 8.73 15.79
C LEU A 158 -13.58 10.15 15.43
N ASN A 159 -14.79 10.26 14.87
CA ASN A 159 -15.41 11.55 14.59
C ASN A 159 -15.80 12.33 15.87
N ASP A 160 -15.83 11.68 17.03
CA ASP A 160 -16.12 12.31 18.33
C ASP A 160 -14.84 12.84 19.01
N LEU A 161 -13.65 12.55 18.46
CA LEU A 161 -12.36 12.94 19.04
C LEU A 161 -11.88 14.30 18.51
N GLN A 162 -11.25 15.08 19.42
CA GLN A 162 -10.99 16.51 19.17
C GLN A 162 -9.93 16.77 18.08
N TYR A 163 -8.89 15.96 17.96
CA TYR A 163 -7.66 16.32 17.25
C TYR A 163 -7.48 15.64 15.89
N LEU A 164 -8.37 14.75 15.46
CA LEU A 164 -8.33 14.15 14.14
C LEU A 164 -9.02 15.04 13.11
N ASN A 165 -8.34 15.38 12.03
CA ASN A 165 -8.91 16.10 10.92
C ASN A 165 -8.79 15.28 9.62
N PHE A 166 -9.85 14.56 9.28
CA PHE A 166 -9.90 13.66 8.12
C PHE A 166 -9.98 14.39 6.77
N ASP A 167 -10.09 15.72 6.75
CA ASP A 167 -9.97 16.52 5.52
C ASP A 167 -8.52 16.75 5.09
N LYS A 168 -7.54 16.37 5.92
CA LYS A 168 -6.11 16.54 5.64
C LYS A 168 -5.58 15.49 4.66
N PRO A 169 -4.56 15.84 3.84
CA PRO A 169 -4.08 14.99 2.75
C PRO A 169 -3.43 13.69 3.18
N TRP A 170 -2.99 13.55 4.42
CA TRP A 170 -2.43 12.31 4.97
C TRP A 170 -3.47 11.24 5.32
N TRP A 171 -4.76 11.60 5.28
CA TRP A 171 -5.88 10.67 5.42
C TRP A 171 -6.55 10.46 4.06
N PRO A 172 -6.52 9.23 3.46
CA PRO A 172 -7.18 9.00 2.18
C PRO A 172 -8.71 9.16 2.31
N ALA A 173 -9.26 10.19 1.71
CA ALA A 173 -10.70 10.50 1.78
C ALA A 173 -11.58 9.31 1.41
N SER A 174 -11.16 8.51 0.41
CA SER A 174 -11.90 7.31 -0.02
C SER A 174 -12.02 6.23 1.06
N LEU A 175 -11.02 6.09 1.97
CA LEU A 175 -11.12 5.16 3.10
C LEU A 175 -12.13 5.68 4.12
N GLN A 176 -12.05 6.96 4.48
CA GLN A 176 -12.94 7.57 5.47
C GLN A 176 -14.39 7.54 4.98
N GLU A 177 -14.60 7.90 3.71
CA GLU A 177 -15.91 7.85 3.10
C GLU A 177 -16.48 6.44 3.13
N GLU A 178 -15.76 5.44 2.63
CA GLU A 178 -16.24 4.06 2.55
C GLU A 178 -16.38 3.38 3.94
N ALA A 179 -15.48 3.67 4.89
CA ALA A 179 -15.51 3.05 6.23
C ALA A 179 -16.54 3.69 7.17
N THR A 180 -16.99 4.92 6.90
CA THR A 180 -18.03 5.56 7.69
C THR A 180 -19.36 4.84 7.52
N CYS A 181 -20.06 4.57 8.63
CA CYS A 181 -21.36 3.92 8.66
C CYS A 181 -22.29 4.69 9.61
N GLY A 182 -23.38 5.26 9.08
CA GLY A 182 -24.30 6.08 9.88
C GLY A 182 -23.60 7.24 10.59
N GLY A 183 -22.66 7.91 9.92
CA GLY A 183 -21.88 9.02 10.45
C GLY A 183 -20.78 8.61 11.45
N LYS A 184 -20.54 7.33 11.68
CA LYS A 184 -19.53 6.82 12.63
C LYS A 184 -18.34 6.19 11.91
N LEU A 185 -17.14 6.51 12.38
CA LEU A 185 -15.85 5.99 11.88
C LEU A 185 -15.05 5.43 13.07
N TYR A 186 -14.70 4.15 13.05
CA TYR A 186 -14.09 3.46 14.19
C TYR A 186 -12.61 3.13 14.03
N PHE A 187 -12.05 3.40 12.88
CA PHE A 187 -10.64 3.24 12.56
C PHE A 187 -10.23 4.18 11.44
N CYS A 188 -8.96 4.48 11.37
CA CYS A 188 -8.35 5.22 10.26
C CYS A 188 -7.10 4.52 9.77
N SER A 189 -6.63 4.92 8.63
CA SER A 189 -5.29 4.62 8.08
C SER A 189 -4.92 5.72 7.09
N GLY A 190 -3.66 5.77 6.71
CA GLY A 190 -3.16 6.80 5.81
C GLY A 190 -1.65 6.77 5.75
N ASP A 191 -1.04 7.93 5.60
CA ASP A 191 0.41 8.07 5.44
C ASP A 191 1.24 7.59 6.65
N ILE A 192 0.61 7.38 7.79
CA ILE A 192 1.21 6.70 8.96
C ILE A 192 1.57 5.23 8.65
N SER A 193 0.84 4.58 7.73
CA SER A 193 1.03 3.19 7.33
C SER A 193 1.78 3.11 6.00
N THR A 194 3.04 2.73 6.01
CA THR A 194 3.82 2.54 4.77
C THR A 194 3.21 1.48 3.86
N TYR A 195 2.47 0.54 4.43
CA TYR A 195 1.84 -0.53 3.69
C TYR A 195 0.62 -0.09 2.89
N MET A 196 0.06 1.08 3.17
CA MET A 196 -0.92 1.73 2.30
C MET A 196 -0.35 2.03 0.91
N ILE A 197 0.98 2.14 0.80
CA ILE A 197 1.69 2.33 -0.47
C ILE A 197 2.24 1.01 -0.98
N TYR A 198 3.00 0.26 -0.17
CA TYR A 198 3.65 -0.97 -0.59
C TYR A 198 2.69 -2.05 -1.10
N TYR A 199 1.47 -2.07 -0.62
CA TYR A 199 0.46 -3.09 -0.98
C TYR A 199 -0.56 -2.64 -2.03
N LEU A 200 -0.34 -1.49 -2.70
CA LEU A 200 -1.09 -1.13 -3.90
C LEU A 200 -0.79 -2.10 -5.03
N TYR A 201 -1.83 -2.52 -5.74
CA TYR A 201 -1.69 -3.41 -6.88
C TYR A 201 -1.49 -2.66 -8.18
N GLY A 202 -0.60 -3.22 -9.02
CA GLY A 202 -0.46 -2.86 -10.42
C GLY A 202 -0.31 -4.11 -11.29
N THR A 203 -0.33 -3.91 -12.60
CA THR A 203 0.01 -4.93 -13.59
C THR A 203 1.44 -4.70 -14.06
N TYR A 204 2.32 -5.61 -13.70
CA TYR A 204 3.70 -5.64 -14.20
C TYR A 204 3.75 -6.24 -15.58
N PHE A 205 4.65 -5.74 -16.44
CA PHE A 205 4.87 -6.30 -17.76
C PHE A 205 6.36 -6.45 -18.09
N ASN A 206 6.69 -7.49 -18.82
CA ASN A 206 8.04 -7.80 -19.29
C ASN A 206 8.31 -7.05 -20.60
N LYS A 207 9.24 -6.07 -20.58
CA LYS A 207 9.57 -5.24 -21.75
C LYS A 207 10.20 -6.04 -22.87
N GLN A 208 11.00 -7.07 -22.56
CA GLN A 208 11.60 -7.88 -23.59
C GLN A 208 10.54 -8.68 -24.38
N LEU A 209 9.55 -9.26 -23.69
CA LEU A 209 8.46 -9.97 -24.37
C LEU A 209 7.57 -9.02 -25.19
N ILE A 210 7.38 -7.77 -24.77
CA ILE A 210 6.71 -6.75 -25.62
C ILE A 210 7.45 -6.57 -26.94
N ILE A 211 8.79 -6.45 -26.88
CA ILE A 211 9.63 -6.27 -28.08
C ILE A 211 9.65 -7.53 -28.94
N ASP A 212 9.86 -8.70 -28.35
CA ASP A 212 10.01 -9.97 -29.05
C ASP A 212 8.75 -10.37 -29.83
N HIS A 213 7.58 -9.94 -29.35
CA HIS A 213 6.28 -10.22 -29.96
C HIS A 213 5.68 -9.04 -30.73
N ASP A 214 6.44 -7.93 -30.91
CA ASP A 214 6.01 -6.72 -31.63
C ASP A 214 4.65 -6.18 -31.12
N LEU A 215 4.51 -6.13 -29.77
CA LEU A 215 3.28 -5.68 -29.11
C LEU A 215 3.29 -4.17 -28.84
N GLU A 216 2.09 -3.59 -28.70
CA GLU A 216 1.92 -2.20 -28.30
C GLU A 216 2.52 -1.94 -26.92
N ASN A 217 3.05 -0.73 -26.69
CA ASN A 217 3.59 -0.34 -25.40
C ASN A 217 2.46 -0.13 -24.37
N PRO A 218 2.41 -0.87 -23.26
CA PRO A 218 1.35 -0.70 -22.26
C PRO A 218 1.26 0.72 -21.66
N TYR A 219 2.36 1.47 -21.60
CA TYR A 219 2.33 2.85 -21.16
C TYR A 219 1.51 3.76 -22.10
N ASP A 220 1.63 3.56 -23.40
CA ASP A 220 0.87 4.34 -24.39
C ASP A 220 -0.62 3.99 -24.31
N LEU A 221 -0.96 2.71 -24.18
CA LEU A 221 -2.34 2.27 -23.97
C LEU A 221 -2.98 2.90 -22.72
N VAL A 222 -2.22 3.06 -21.63
CA VAL A 222 -2.70 3.75 -20.43
C VAL A 222 -2.96 5.22 -20.70
N ARG A 223 -2.04 5.93 -21.37
CA ARG A 223 -2.18 7.37 -21.71
C ARG A 223 -3.35 7.62 -22.65
N GLU A 224 -3.57 6.72 -23.59
CA GLU A 224 -4.67 6.79 -24.56
C GLU A 224 -6.01 6.34 -23.97
N GLY A 225 -5.99 5.73 -22.76
CA GLY A 225 -7.19 5.23 -22.10
C GLY A 225 -7.73 3.93 -22.70
N THR A 226 -6.92 3.22 -23.48
CA THR A 226 -7.27 1.96 -24.16
C THR A 226 -6.75 0.72 -23.43
N TRP A 227 -6.04 0.88 -22.29
CA TRP A 227 -5.60 -0.22 -21.43
C TRP A 227 -6.80 -0.85 -20.71
N THR A 228 -7.41 -1.85 -21.34
CA THR A 228 -8.59 -2.58 -20.86
C THR A 228 -8.26 -4.04 -20.60
N LEU A 229 -9.15 -4.77 -19.89
CA LEU A 229 -8.99 -6.20 -19.65
C LEU A 229 -8.93 -6.98 -20.97
N ASP A 230 -9.79 -6.63 -21.93
CA ASP A 230 -9.79 -7.25 -23.26
C ASP A 230 -8.46 -7.02 -24.00
N LYS A 231 -7.89 -5.79 -23.92
CA LYS A 231 -6.59 -5.49 -24.52
C LYS A 231 -5.46 -6.29 -23.86
N MET A 232 -5.44 -6.40 -22.54
CA MET A 232 -4.46 -7.23 -21.83
C MET A 232 -4.53 -8.70 -22.25
N MET A 233 -5.74 -9.25 -22.40
CA MET A 233 -5.93 -10.63 -22.84
C MET A 233 -5.54 -10.81 -24.32
N GLU A 234 -5.87 -9.85 -25.20
CA GLU A 234 -5.44 -9.85 -26.61
C GLU A 234 -3.92 -9.91 -26.71
N MET A 235 -3.21 -9.03 -25.99
CA MET A 235 -1.74 -8.99 -25.95
C MET A 235 -1.13 -10.26 -25.36
N SER A 236 -1.83 -10.95 -24.48
CA SER A 236 -1.39 -12.21 -23.85
C SER A 236 -1.51 -13.40 -24.81
N SER A 237 -2.29 -13.27 -25.88
CA SER A 237 -2.58 -14.38 -26.80
C SER A 237 -1.35 -14.76 -27.64
N GLY A 238 -1.10 -16.06 -27.73
CA GLY A 238 0.00 -16.60 -28.54
C GLY A 238 1.40 -16.48 -27.92
N ILE A 239 1.50 -16.08 -26.67
CA ILE A 239 2.78 -15.99 -25.93
C ILE A 239 3.20 -17.34 -25.34
N TYR A 240 2.26 -18.25 -25.11
CA TYR A 240 2.51 -19.54 -24.48
C TYR A 240 3.63 -20.33 -25.15
N GLN A 241 4.56 -20.84 -24.33
CA GLN A 241 5.61 -21.76 -24.76
C GLN A 241 5.77 -22.87 -23.74
N ASP A 242 5.65 -24.12 -24.20
CA ASP A 242 6.05 -25.31 -23.43
C ASP A 242 7.57 -25.42 -23.47
N LEU A 243 8.22 -24.96 -22.41
CA LEU A 243 9.69 -24.87 -22.37
C LEU A 243 10.38 -26.22 -22.10
N ASN A 244 9.71 -27.13 -21.38
CA ASN A 244 10.26 -28.45 -21.06
C ASN A 244 9.89 -29.52 -22.08
N GLY A 245 8.94 -29.23 -23.00
CA GLY A 245 8.53 -30.09 -24.10
C GLY A 245 7.72 -31.31 -23.66
N ASP A 246 7.10 -31.28 -22.46
CA ASP A 246 6.36 -32.41 -21.92
C ASP A 246 4.87 -32.43 -22.34
N GLY A 247 4.41 -31.37 -22.98
CA GLY A 247 3.02 -31.18 -23.45
C GLY A 247 2.04 -30.91 -22.32
N THR A 248 2.53 -30.59 -21.12
CA THR A 248 1.71 -30.30 -19.93
C THR A 248 1.84 -28.82 -19.59
N LYS A 249 0.70 -28.15 -19.44
CA LYS A 249 0.64 -26.77 -18.96
C LYS A 249 1.00 -26.71 -17.47
N ASP A 250 2.14 -26.13 -17.11
CA ASP A 250 2.62 -26.06 -15.73
C ASP A 250 3.47 -24.80 -15.44
N VAL A 251 4.01 -24.70 -14.21
CA VAL A 251 4.79 -23.54 -13.74
C VAL A 251 6.16 -23.40 -14.42
N SER A 252 6.59 -24.36 -15.24
CA SER A 252 7.86 -24.32 -15.98
C SER A 252 7.75 -23.57 -17.30
N ASP A 253 6.53 -23.29 -17.76
CA ASP A 253 6.24 -22.71 -19.07
C ASP A 253 6.24 -21.19 -19.08
N THR A 254 6.15 -20.61 -20.27
CA THR A 254 5.96 -19.17 -20.49
C THR A 254 4.49 -18.87 -20.79
N TYR A 255 3.99 -17.76 -20.25
CA TYR A 255 2.59 -17.35 -20.39
C TYR A 255 2.45 -15.87 -20.78
N GLY A 256 1.35 -15.53 -21.44
CA GLY A 256 0.95 -14.15 -21.63
C GLY A 256 0.52 -13.47 -20.34
N PHE A 257 -0.18 -14.21 -19.46
CA PHE A 257 -0.56 -13.72 -18.14
C PHE A 257 -0.37 -14.80 -17.07
N ALA A 258 0.34 -14.49 -16.01
CA ALA A 258 0.50 -15.39 -14.87
C ALA A 258 0.20 -14.66 -13.56
N THR A 259 -0.72 -15.22 -12.76
CA THR A 259 -1.12 -14.58 -11.51
C THR A 259 -1.52 -15.62 -10.45
N HIS A 260 -1.44 -15.22 -9.18
CA HIS A 260 -2.02 -16.00 -8.09
C HIS A 260 -3.51 -15.66 -7.92
N SER A 261 -4.31 -16.61 -7.46
CA SER A 261 -5.77 -16.45 -7.34
C SER A 261 -6.19 -15.27 -6.45
N THR A 262 -5.42 -14.90 -5.42
CA THR A 262 -5.69 -13.71 -4.62
C THR A 262 -5.49 -12.40 -5.40
N TYR A 263 -4.67 -12.43 -6.43
CA TYR A 263 -4.42 -11.27 -7.29
C TYR A 263 -5.44 -11.14 -8.43
N THR A 264 -6.49 -11.95 -8.43
CA THR A 264 -7.71 -11.71 -9.22
C THR A 264 -8.64 -10.70 -8.56
N ASP A 265 -8.55 -10.51 -7.22
CA ASP A 265 -9.34 -9.51 -6.50
C ASP A 265 -9.16 -8.09 -7.05
N PRO A 266 -7.92 -7.60 -7.25
CA PRO A 266 -7.73 -6.27 -7.80
C PRO A 266 -8.33 -6.10 -9.20
N ILE A 267 -8.40 -7.15 -10.04
CA ILE A 267 -9.07 -7.07 -11.35
C ILE A 267 -10.56 -6.75 -11.17
N TYR A 268 -11.21 -7.36 -10.17
CA TYR A 268 -12.62 -7.09 -9.87
C TYR A 268 -12.89 -5.60 -9.61
N PHE A 269 -12.03 -4.96 -8.81
CA PHE A 269 -12.15 -3.53 -8.53
C PHE A 269 -11.62 -2.66 -9.68
N GLY A 270 -10.58 -3.11 -10.38
CA GLY A 270 -10.00 -2.43 -11.56
C GLY A 270 -11.02 -2.19 -12.66
N VAL A 271 -11.87 -3.17 -12.93
CA VAL A 271 -12.99 -3.01 -13.88
C VAL A 271 -14.17 -2.20 -13.30
N GLY A 272 -14.03 -1.58 -12.14
CA GLY A 272 -15.05 -0.70 -11.54
C GLY A 272 -16.22 -1.43 -10.91
N LEU A 273 -16.07 -2.69 -10.51
CA LEU A 273 -17.05 -3.42 -9.70
C LEU A 273 -16.90 -3.07 -8.22
N ARG A 274 -18.00 -3.13 -7.49
CA ARG A 274 -18.07 -2.91 -6.03
C ARG A 274 -18.86 -4.04 -5.38
N THR A 275 -18.51 -4.39 -4.14
CA THR A 275 -19.30 -5.35 -3.36
C THR A 275 -20.41 -4.65 -2.58
N THR A 276 -20.11 -3.43 -2.13
CA THR A 276 -21.06 -2.54 -1.44
C THR A 276 -21.00 -1.14 -2.03
N GLU A 277 -22.01 -0.34 -1.76
CA GLU A 277 -22.05 1.09 -2.06
C GLU A 277 -22.79 1.83 -0.96
N LYS A 278 -22.64 3.15 -0.91
CA LYS A 278 -23.36 4.01 0.03
C LYS A 278 -24.83 4.08 -0.33
N GLY A 279 -25.67 3.74 0.63
CA GLY A 279 -27.11 3.97 0.59
C GLY A 279 -27.51 5.28 1.28
N GLU A 280 -28.77 5.38 1.70
CA GLU A 280 -29.27 6.51 2.45
C GLU A 280 -28.59 6.61 3.83
N ASP A 281 -28.38 7.83 4.32
CA ASP A 281 -27.80 8.12 5.64
C ASP A 281 -26.40 7.48 5.87
N ASP A 282 -25.59 7.35 4.82
CA ASP A 282 -24.28 6.67 4.83
C ASP A 282 -24.32 5.19 5.26
N ILE A 283 -25.48 4.56 5.16
CA ILE A 283 -25.62 3.13 5.47
C ILE A 283 -25.20 2.30 4.26
N PRO A 284 -24.18 1.43 4.38
CA PRO A 284 -23.75 0.58 3.27
C PRO A 284 -24.86 -0.40 2.86
N VAL A 285 -25.02 -0.57 1.55
CA VAL A 285 -25.91 -1.56 0.93
C VAL A 285 -25.12 -2.45 -0.03
N LEU A 286 -25.63 -3.63 -0.35
CA LEU A 286 -25.01 -4.45 -1.41
C LEU A 286 -25.08 -3.70 -2.73
N SER A 287 -23.95 -3.59 -3.43
CA SER A 287 -23.94 -2.96 -4.74
C SER A 287 -24.72 -3.78 -5.77
N PRO A 288 -25.62 -3.14 -6.54
CA PRO A 288 -26.26 -3.80 -7.68
C PRO A 288 -25.25 -4.40 -8.68
N SER A 289 -24.06 -3.83 -8.77
CA SER A 289 -23.01 -4.32 -9.65
C SER A 289 -22.47 -5.69 -9.19
N PHE A 290 -22.52 -6.00 -7.89
CA PHE A 290 -22.04 -7.27 -7.36
C PHE A 290 -22.89 -8.46 -7.83
N GLY A 291 -24.20 -8.32 -7.85
CA GLY A 291 -25.12 -9.34 -8.37
C GLY A 291 -25.45 -9.21 -9.86
N GLY A 292 -24.82 -8.23 -10.55
CA GLY A 292 -25.22 -7.81 -11.89
C GLY A 292 -24.48 -8.48 -13.04
N GLU A 293 -24.89 -8.12 -14.27
CA GLU A 293 -24.33 -8.66 -15.52
C GLU A 293 -22.84 -8.42 -15.70
N LYS A 294 -22.32 -7.29 -15.19
CA LYS A 294 -20.89 -6.97 -15.29
C LYS A 294 -20.03 -7.92 -14.48
N ALA A 295 -20.47 -8.29 -13.27
CA ALA A 295 -19.76 -9.29 -12.46
C ALA A 295 -19.85 -10.70 -13.10
N HIS A 296 -20.99 -11.02 -13.72
CA HIS A 296 -21.13 -12.27 -14.47
C HIS A 296 -20.18 -12.30 -15.68
N TRP A 297 -20.17 -11.25 -16.48
CA TRP A 297 -19.23 -11.11 -17.60
C TRP A 297 -17.77 -11.27 -17.16
N LEU A 298 -17.38 -10.60 -16.05
CA LEU A 298 -16.01 -10.72 -15.55
C LEU A 298 -15.66 -12.15 -15.16
N LEU A 299 -16.59 -12.84 -14.49
CA LEU A 299 -16.35 -14.23 -14.08
C LEU A 299 -16.20 -15.15 -15.30
N GLU A 300 -17.11 -15.07 -16.28
CA GLU A 300 -17.02 -15.85 -17.52
C GLU A 300 -15.71 -15.55 -18.27
N THR A 301 -15.35 -14.28 -18.39
CA THR A 301 -14.13 -13.82 -19.06
C THR A 301 -12.88 -14.39 -18.38
N LEU A 302 -12.75 -14.27 -17.07
CA LEU A 302 -11.57 -14.78 -16.36
C LEU A 302 -11.49 -16.30 -16.37
N VAL A 303 -12.62 -17.00 -16.16
CA VAL A 303 -12.66 -18.47 -16.23
C VAL A 303 -12.28 -18.94 -17.63
N GLY A 304 -12.83 -18.31 -18.67
CA GLY A 304 -12.49 -18.61 -20.07
C GLY A 304 -11.01 -18.37 -20.36
N PHE A 305 -10.46 -17.24 -19.92
CA PHE A 305 -9.07 -16.88 -20.14
C PHE A 305 -8.10 -17.86 -19.46
N PHE A 306 -8.32 -18.21 -18.20
CA PHE A 306 -7.48 -19.19 -17.48
C PHE A 306 -7.62 -20.63 -17.99
N ALA A 307 -8.68 -20.93 -18.74
CA ALA A 307 -8.83 -22.22 -19.42
C ALA A 307 -7.99 -22.33 -20.70
N THR A 308 -7.52 -21.19 -21.27
CA THR A 308 -6.61 -21.19 -22.42
C THR A 308 -5.18 -21.56 -22.02
N ASN A 309 -4.31 -21.72 -23.00
CA ASN A 309 -2.87 -21.84 -22.72
C ASN A 309 -2.21 -20.50 -22.44
N ASP A 310 -2.83 -19.36 -22.78
CA ASP A 310 -2.21 -18.06 -22.70
C ASP A 310 -2.09 -17.52 -21.26
N ALA A 311 -2.85 -18.10 -20.32
CA ALA A 311 -2.85 -17.63 -18.94
C ALA A 311 -2.65 -18.75 -17.91
N TRP A 312 -1.93 -18.47 -16.84
CA TRP A 312 -1.71 -19.33 -15.67
C TRP A 312 -2.34 -18.74 -14.41
N LEU A 313 -3.22 -19.52 -13.75
CA LEU A 313 -3.78 -19.19 -12.45
C LEU A 313 -3.18 -20.10 -11.39
N GLU A 314 -2.30 -19.57 -10.54
CA GLU A 314 -1.76 -20.27 -9.40
C GLU A 314 -2.74 -20.18 -8.21
N THR A 315 -2.93 -21.27 -7.49
CA THR A 315 -3.88 -21.34 -6.36
C THR A 315 -3.25 -21.81 -5.05
N LYS A 316 -1.95 -22.14 -5.07
CA LYS A 316 -1.29 -22.78 -3.93
C LYS A 316 -0.14 -21.96 -3.36
N ASP A 317 0.77 -21.52 -4.20
CA ASP A 317 2.02 -20.88 -3.77
C ASP A 317 2.31 -19.62 -4.59
N TYR A 318 2.31 -18.47 -3.93
CA TYR A 318 2.67 -17.18 -4.53
C TYR A 318 4.04 -17.20 -5.20
N ALA A 319 5.01 -17.95 -4.61
CA ALA A 319 6.36 -18.01 -5.13
C ALA A 319 6.42 -18.54 -6.58
N ASN A 320 5.45 -19.34 -7.01
CA ASN A 320 5.40 -19.84 -8.38
C ASN A 320 5.22 -18.70 -9.38
N THR A 321 4.21 -17.85 -9.20
CA THR A 321 3.96 -16.71 -10.10
C THR A 321 5.00 -15.61 -9.95
N ASP A 322 5.48 -15.35 -8.74
CA ASP A 322 6.57 -14.42 -8.49
C ASP A 322 7.84 -14.82 -9.27
N ASN A 323 8.21 -16.11 -9.21
CA ASN A 323 9.37 -16.61 -9.92
C ASN A 323 9.16 -16.65 -11.44
N MET A 324 7.97 -17.01 -11.92
CA MET A 324 7.66 -16.99 -13.36
C MET A 324 7.91 -15.62 -13.97
N PHE A 325 7.40 -14.55 -13.34
CA PHE A 325 7.65 -13.19 -13.83
C PHE A 325 9.11 -12.78 -13.67
N LYS A 326 9.71 -13.01 -12.50
CA LYS A 326 11.11 -12.69 -12.21
C LYS A 326 12.10 -13.35 -13.20
N GLU A 327 11.78 -14.55 -13.67
CA GLU A 327 12.57 -15.32 -14.62
C GLU A 327 12.23 -14.99 -16.09
N GLY A 328 11.39 -13.98 -16.34
CA GLY A 328 11.01 -13.55 -17.68
C GLY A 328 9.99 -14.45 -18.38
N ARG A 329 9.32 -15.36 -17.66
CA ARG A 329 8.40 -16.36 -18.18
C ARG A 329 6.91 -15.95 -18.10
N ALA A 330 6.62 -14.68 -17.88
CA ALA A 330 5.29 -14.11 -18.02
C ALA A 330 5.38 -12.73 -18.66
N LEU A 331 4.47 -12.46 -19.63
CA LEU A 331 4.37 -11.15 -20.24
C LEU A 331 3.75 -10.16 -19.24
N PHE A 332 2.63 -10.54 -18.61
CA PHE A 332 1.96 -9.75 -17.58
C PHE A 332 1.82 -10.53 -16.28
N SER A 333 1.90 -9.82 -15.16
CA SER A 333 1.60 -10.35 -13.82
C SER A 333 1.04 -9.25 -12.92
N ASN A 334 -0.05 -9.53 -12.21
CA ASN A 334 -0.52 -8.61 -11.17
C ASN A 334 0.25 -8.85 -9.89
N ASN A 335 0.73 -7.79 -9.26
CA ASN A 335 1.42 -7.86 -7.98
C ASN A 335 1.37 -6.52 -7.25
N GLU A 336 1.78 -6.50 -5.97
CA GLU A 336 1.88 -5.28 -5.17
C GLU A 336 3.17 -4.50 -5.49
N PHE A 337 3.22 -3.23 -5.10
CA PHE A 337 4.45 -2.42 -5.20
C PHE A 337 5.62 -3.02 -4.41
N LEU A 338 5.32 -3.70 -3.31
CA LEU A 338 6.31 -4.42 -2.51
C LEU A 338 7.10 -5.44 -3.34
N TYR A 339 6.50 -6.00 -4.38
CA TYR A 339 7.15 -6.95 -5.29
C TYR A 339 8.36 -6.31 -5.98
N ALA A 340 8.23 -5.09 -6.50
CA ALA A 340 9.34 -4.33 -7.09
C ALA A 340 10.45 -4.06 -6.06
N ALA A 341 10.07 -3.67 -4.85
CA ALA A 341 11.00 -3.28 -3.80
C ALA A 341 11.79 -4.46 -3.20
N VAL A 342 11.21 -5.67 -3.16
CA VAL A 342 11.77 -6.79 -2.40
C VAL A 342 12.11 -8.00 -3.28
N LYS A 343 11.28 -8.33 -4.28
CA LYS A 343 11.38 -9.59 -5.01
C LYS A 343 12.15 -9.51 -6.32
N ILE A 344 11.95 -8.45 -7.10
CA ILE A 344 12.55 -8.28 -8.41
C ILE A 344 13.59 -7.15 -8.49
N ARG A 345 13.87 -6.50 -7.37
CA ARG A 345 14.86 -5.40 -7.27
C ARG A 345 16.21 -5.75 -7.90
N ASP A 346 16.68 -6.97 -7.65
CA ASP A 346 17.99 -7.46 -8.09
C ASP A 346 17.86 -8.50 -9.22
N ALA A 347 16.69 -8.56 -9.90
CA ALA A 347 16.48 -9.46 -11.03
C ALA A 347 17.09 -8.89 -12.31
N ASP A 348 17.61 -9.78 -13.18
CA ASP A 348 18.02 -9.44 -14.54
C ASP A 348 16.78 -9.47 -15.45
N LEU A 349 15.87 -8.51 -15.22
CA LEU A 349 14.58 -8.40 -15.91
C LEU A 349 14.26 -6.91 -16.15
N GLU A 350 14.09 -6.54 -17.40
CA GLU A 350 13.53 -5.24 -17.76
C GLU A 350 11.99 -5.30 -17.71
N TYR A 351 11.41 -4.57 -16.78
CA TYR A 351 9.97 -4.54 -16.57
C TYR A 351 9.41 -3.12 -16.55
N GLY A 352 8.12 -3.03 -16.77
CA GLY A 352 7.33 -1.86 -16.47
C GLY A 352 6.15 -2.20 -15.56
N ILE A 353 5.45 -1.18 -15.11
CA ILE A 353 4.22 -1.31 -14.33
C ILE A 353 3.17 -0.37 -14.89
N VAL A 354 1.92 -0.82 -14.96
CA VAL A 354 0.76 -0.02 -15.35
C VAL A 354 -0.38 -0.26 -14.36
N PRO A 355 -1.41 0.61 -14.30
CA PRO A 355 -2.60 0.35 -13.51
C PRO A 355 -3.26 -0.99 -13.88
N LEU A 356 -4.11 -1.48 -12.99
CA LEU A 356 -5.02 -2.58 -13.34
C LEU A 356 -5.87 -2.18 -14.55
N PRO A 357 -6.18 -3.12 -15.46
CA PRO A 357 -6.92 -2.79 -16.66
C PRO A 357 -8.37 -2.37 -16.35
N LYS A 358 -8.89 -1.45 -17.15
CA LYS A 358 -10.29 -1.02 -17.11
C LYS A 358 -11.24 -2.07 -17.70
N TYR A 359 -12.52 -1.90 -17.42
CA TYR A 359 -13.58 -2.69 -18.06
C TYR A 359 -13.62 -2.48 -19.57
N ASP A 360 -13.70 -1.22 -19.99
CA ASP A 360 -13.73 -0.76 -21.37
C ASP A 360 -13.18 0.68 -21.47
N GLU A 361 -13.13 1.22 -22.67
CA GLU A 361 -12.67 2.59 -22.92
C GLU A 361 -13.62 3.67 -22.38
N ALA A 362 -14.89 3.33 -22.11
CA ALA A 362 -15.87 4.25 -21.54
C ALA A 362 -15.66 4.46 -20.04
N GLN A 363 -15.01 3.52 -19.36
CA GLN A 363 -14.56 3.71 -17.97
C GLN A 363 -13.49 4.79 -17.94
N LYS A 364 -13.77 5.91 -17.27
CA LYS A 364 -12.89 7.09 -17.26
C LYS A 364 -11.63 6.85 -16.44
N GLU A 365 -11.80 6.39 -15.21
CA GLU A 365 -10.75 6.28 -14.22
C GLU A 365 -10.22 4.85 -14.10
N TYR A 366 -8.91 4.74 -13.88
CA TYR A 366 -8.33 3.49 -13.39
C TYR A 366 -8.66 3.33 -11.91
N HIS A 367 -8.84 2.10 -11.47
CA HIS A 367 -9.04 1.79 -10.06
C HIS A 367 -8.05 0.72 -9.61
N THR A 368 -7.52 0.89 -8.42
CA THR A 368 -6.77 -0.14 -7.74
C THR A 368 -7.23 -0.28 -6.30
N VAL A 369 -6.93 -1.42 -5.71
CA VAL A 369 -7.07 -1.65 -4.27
C VAL A 369 -5.73 -2.05 -3.71
N MET A 370 -5.60 -2.02 -2.39
CA MET A 370 -4.42 -2.59 -1.74
C MET A 370 -4.70 -3.98 -1.19
N SER A 371 -3.66 -4.77 -1.06
CA SER A 371 -3.68 -6.02 -0.31
C SER A 371 -3.94 -5.75 1.18
N PHE A 372 -4.24 -6.79 1.94
CA PHE A 372 -4.70 -6.62 3.33
C PHE A 372 -3.63 -6.29 4.37
N PRO A 373 -2.33 -6.53 4.17
CA PRO A 373 -1.32 -6.29 5.20
C PRO A 373 -1.00 -4.80 5.42
N TYR A 374 -1.99 -3.95 5.64
CA TYR A 374 -1.82 -2.57 6.10
C TYR A 374 -2.52 -2.40 7.44
N SER A 375 -2.07 -1.43 8.24
CA SER A 375 -2.64 -1.18 9.56
C SER A 375 -3.90 -0.33 9.47
N LEU A 376 -4.90 -0.74 10.24
CA LEU A 376 -5.98 0.13 10.68
C LEU A 376 -5.72 0.50 12.15
N TYR A 377 -5.79 1.79 12.42
CA TYR A 377 -5.57 2.39 13.73
C TYR A 377 -6.92 2.70 14.37
N SER A 378 -7.12 2.25 15.58
CA SER A 378 -8.32 2.54 16.36
C SER A 378 -7.94 2.92 17.79
N VAL A 379 -8.83 3.67 18.44
CA VAL A 379 -8.72 4.02 19.88
C VAL A 379 -9.69 3.12 20.65
N PRO A 380 -9.20 2.26 21.56
CA PRO A 380 -10.06 1.43 22.40
C PRO A 380 -10.98 2.26 23.30
N ILE A 381 -12.18 1.76 23.60
CA ILE A 381 -13.17 2.50 24.40
C ILE A 381 -12.74 2.69 25.87
N ASP A 382 -11.74 1.96 26.36
CA ASP A 382 -11.15 2.08 27.67
C ASP A 382 -9.76 2.77 27.65
N ALA A 383 -9.38 3.40 26.53
CA ALA A 383 -8.16 4.20 26.44
C ALA A 383 -8.16 5.30 27.53
N ARG A 384 -7.00 5.52 28.14
CA ARG A 384 -6.86 6.44 29.29
C ARG A 384 -7.17 7.89 28.94
N ASP A 385 -6.71 8.34 27.79
CA ASP A 385 -6.96 9.67 27.22
C ASP A 385 -7.16 9.55 25.70
N PRO A 386 -8.43 9.42 25.24
CA PRO A 386 -8.71 9.27 23.83
C PRO A 386 -8.31 10.47 22.96
N ASP A 387 -8.39 11.69 23.49
CA ASP A 387 -8.00 12.90 22.77
C ASP A 387 -6.46 12.99 22.63
N MET A 388 -5.70 12.53 23.61
CA MET A 388 -4.25 12.37 23.49
C MET A 388 -3.91 11.33 22.42
N SER A 389 -4.61 10.19 22.38
CA SER A 389 -4.44 9.17 21.36
C SER A 389 -4.71 9.73 19.97
N ALA A 390 -5.77 10.53 19.82
CA ALA A 390 -6.12 11.21 18.57
C ALA A 390 -5.04 12.22 18.13
N ALA A 391 -4.54 13.04 19.06
CA ALA A 391 -3.46 14.00 18.77
C ALA A 391 -2.17 13.29 18.30
N VAL A 392 -1.83 12.16 18.93
CA VAL A 392 -0.67 11.35 18.54
C VAL A 392 -0.88 10.75 17.13
N LEU A 393 -2.05 10.20 16.82
CA LEU A 393 -2.37 9.69 15.48
C LEU A 393 -2.28 10.79 14.40
N GLU A 394 -2.85 11.96 14.66
CA GLU A 394 -2.79 13.11 13.74
C GLU A 394 -1.34 13.56 13.51
N CYS A 395 -0.55 13.69 14.59
CA CYS A 395 0.85 14.08 14.50
C CYS A 395 1.69 13.04 13.75
N LEU A 396 1.52 11.74 14.05
CA LEU A 396 2.19 10.65 13.33
C LEU A 396 1.87 10.66 11.84
N ALA A 397 0.62 10.88 11.46
CA ALA A 397 0.18 10.91 10.07
C ALA A 397 0.72 12.13 9.33
N SER A 398 0.63 13.31 9.92
CA SER A 398 1.14 14.55 9.33
C SER A 398 2.66 14.54 9.18
N GLU A 399 3.41 14.04 10.17
CA GLU A 399 4.87 13.88 10.06
C GLU A 399 5.27 12.80 9.04
N SER A 400 4.49 11.72 8.93
CA SER A 400 4.70 10.71 7.89
C SER A 400 4.52 11.29 6.50
N HIS A 401 3.49 12.14 6.30
CA HIS A 401 3.25 12.83 5.04
C HIS A 401 4.44 13.68 4.62
N ARG A 402 5.09 14.35 5.58
CA ARG A 402 6.25 15.23 5.34
C ARG A 402 7.58 14.48 5.17
N THR A 403 7.74 13.31 5.77
CA THR A 403 9.06 12.65 5.88
C THR A 403 9.07 11.22 5.35
N VAL A 404 8.21 10.34 5.88
CA VAL A 404 8.21 8.91 5.55
C VAL A 404 7.71 8.65 4.14
N VAL A 405 6.63 9.31 3.74
CA VAL A 405 6.05 9.14 2.39
C VAL A 405 7.00 9.63 1.30
N PRO A 406 7.66 10.80 1.39
CA PRO A 406 8.69 11.18 0.43
C PRO A 406 9.87 10.21 0.39
N ALA A 407 10.33 9.70 1.53
CA ALA A 407 11.38 8.70 1.58
C ALA A 407 10.98 7.39 0.87
N LEU A 408 9.78 6.89 1.17
CA LEU A 408 9.27 5.66 0.59
C LEU A 408 8.90 5.83 -0.88
N PHE A 409 8.06 6.80 -1.20
CA PHE A 409 7.43 6.89 -2.50
C PHE A 409 8.27 7.68 -3.51
N GLU A 410 8.67 8.91 -3.18
CA GLU A 410 9.43 9.74 -4.10
C GLU A 410 10.86 9.22 -4.32
N THR A 411 11.53 8.78 -3.26
CA THR A 411 12.90 8.28 -3.36
C THR A 411 12.94 6.76 -3.55
N GLY A 412 12.20 5.99 -2.78
CA GLY A 412 12.17 4.53 -2.86
C GLY A 412 11.53 4.06 -4.15
N MET A 413 10.22 4.28 -4.31
CA MET A 413 9.48 3.71 -5.44
C MET A 413 9.87 4.35 -6.77
N LYS A 414 9.88 5.70 -6.86
CA LYS A 414 10.06 6.40 -8.13
C LYS A 414 11.51 6.49 -8.60
N VAL A 415 12.49 6.53 -7.71
CA VAL A 415 13.91 6.64 -8.09
C VAL A 415 14.65 5.32 -8.03
N LYS A 416 14.39 4.51 -7.01
CA LYS A 416 15.16 3.27 -6.79
C LYS A 416 14.55 2.05 -7.47
N TYR A 417 13.21 1.96 -7.57
CA TYR A 417 12.49 0.78 -8.06
C TYR A 417 11.79 0.99 -9.41
N ALA A 418 11.49 2.23 -9.81
CA ALA A 418 11.11 2.52 -11.18
C ALA A 418 12.33 2.31 -12.10
N GLN A 419 12.15 1.56 -13.19
CA GLN A 419 13.24 1.33 -14.15
C GLN A 419 13.36 2.47 -15.18
N ASP A 420 12.32 3.30 -15.30
CA ASP A 420 12.27 4.47 -16.17
C ASP A 420 11.29 5.53 -15.66
N ASP A 421 11.29 6.70 -16.30
CA ASP A 421 10.41 7.82 -15.96
C ASP A 421 8.93 7.51 -16.20
N GLU A 422 8.61 6.60 -17.11
CA GLU A 422 7.24 6.18 -17.41
C GLU A 422 6.69 5.33 -16.26
N ALA A 423 7.49 4.40 -15.73
CA ALA A 423 7.14 3.64 -14.54
C ALA A 423 6.90 4.54 -13.32
N ALA A 424 7.71 5.59 -13.14
CA ALA A 424 7.52 6.58 -12.08
C ALA A 424 6.16 7.28 -12.18
N GLN A 425 5.75 7.68 -13.39
CA GLN A 425 4.43 8.28 -13.64
C GLN A 425 3.29 7.28 -13.39
N MET A 426 3.50 6.00 -13.70
CA MET A 426 2.49 4.96 -13.44
C MET A 426 2.35 4.69 -11.93
N PHE A 427 3.42 4.76 -11.15
CA PHE A 427 3.30 4.70 -9.69
C PHE A 427 2.41 5.82 -9.12
N ASP A 428 2.57 7.06 -9.62
CA ASP A 428 1.69 8.18 -9.24
C ASP A 428 0.23 7.91 -9.60
N LEU A 429 -0.02 7.45 -10.84
CA LEU A 429 -1.36 7.14 -11.32
C LEU A 429 -2.00 6.01 -10.50
N ILE A 430 -1.28 4.94 -10.25
CA ILE A 430 -1.79 3.81 -9.45
C ILE A 430 -2.12 4.27 -8.03
N ARG A 431 -1.22 5.04 -7.37
CA ARG A 431 -1.47 5.55 -6.03
C ARG A 431 -2.72 6.42 -5.96
N SER A 432 -2.90 7.32 -6.93
CA SER A 432 -4.07 8.21 -6.98
C SER A 432 -5.37 7.50 -7.35
N SER A 433 -5.30 6.29 -7.91
CA SER A 433 -6.45 5.47 -8.30
C SER A 433 -6.92 4.49 -7.21
N ALA A 434 -6.34 4.57 -6.00
CA ALA A 434 -6.69 3.70 -4.89
C ALA A 434 -8.15 3.90 -4.44
N VAL A 435 -8.90 2.80 -4.38
CA VAL A 435 -10.29 2.78 -3.95
C VAL A 435 -10.48 1.81 -2.79
N PHE A 436 -11.43 2.13 -1.94
CA PHE A 436 -11.88 1.26 -0.86
C PHE A 436 -13.30 0.77 -1.14
N ASP A 437 -13.70 -0.26 -0.43
CA ASP A 437 -15.04 -0.86 -0.51
C ASP A 437 -15.38 -1.40 0.88
N PHE A 438 -16.51 -0.96 1.44
CA PHE A 438 -16.91 -1.35 2.79
C PHE A 438 -16.97 -2.88 2.94
N GLY A 439 -17.58 -3.58 1.98
CA GLY A 439 -17.67 -5.03 2.01
C GLY A 439 -16.29 -5.72 1.91
N ARG A 440 -15.30 -5.09 1.26
CA ARG A 440 -13.93 -5.59 1.26
C ARG A 440 -13.27 -5.41 2.64
N VAL A 441 -13.41 -4.23 3.25
CA VAL A 441 -12.82 -3.93 4.57
C VAL A 441 -13.42 -4.84 5.64
N PHE A 442 -14.75 -5.03 5.63
CA PHE A 442 -15.47 -5.86 6.59
C PHE A 442 -15.69 -7.31 6.13
N ASN A 443 -14.96 -7.79 5.12
CA ASN A 443 -15.15 -9.13 4.57
C ASN A 443 -15.11 -10.25 5.62
N GLU A 444 -14.22 -10.16 6.62
CA GLU A 444 -14.14 -11.13 7.71
C GLU A 444 -15.44 -11.16 8.53
N SER A 445 -15.96 -9.98 8.90
CA SER A 445 -17.22 -9.83 9.64
C SER A 445 -18.45 -10.24 8.80
N MET A 446 -18.31 -10.21 7.47
CA MET A 446 -19.30 -10.70 6.50
C MET A 446 -19.07 -12.18 6.11
N ASN A 447 -18.34 -12.94 6.92
CA ASN A 447 -18.06 -14.39 6.74
C ASN A 447 -17.35 -14.73 5.42
N GLY A 448 -16.55 -13.84 4.86
CA GLY A 448 -15.83 -14.05 3.61
C GLY A 448 -16.72 -14.11 2.37
N MET A 449 -17.93 -13.56 2.43
CA MET A 449 -18.92 -13.68 1.34
C MET A 449 -18.93 -12.51 0.35
N THR A 450 -17.98 -11.56 0.45
CA THR A 450 -17.84 -10.47 -0.51
C THR A 450 -16.93 -10.87 -1.68
N TYR A 451 -15.90 -10.14 -2.00
CA TYR A 451 -14.96 -10.45 -3.07
C TYR A 451 -14.37 -11.89 -2.99
N SER A 452 -14.25 -12.46 -1.78
CA SER A 452 -13.76 -13.85 -1.62
C SER A 452 -14.69 -14.91 -2.22
N LEU A 453 -15.98 -14.61 -2.31
CA LEU A 453 -16.94 -15.46 -3.02
C LEU A 453 -16.64 -15.46 -4.51
N PHE A 454 -16.38 -14.27 -5.09
CA PHE A 454 -16.01 -14.13 -6.50
C PHE A 454 -14.68 -14.84 -6.81
N ARG A 455 -13.64 -14.60 -6.02
CA ARG A 455 -12.35 -15.31 -6.14
C ARG A 455 -12.49 -16.81 -6.11
N SER A 456 -13.35 -17.33 -5.22
CA SER A 456 -13.60 -18.76 -5.11
C SER A 456 -14.29 -19.31 -6.35
N ALA A 457 -15.14 -18.52 -7.01
CA ALA A 457 -15.77 -18.92 -8.26
C ALA A 457 -14.73 -18.97 -9.41
N VAL A 458 -13.85 -17.96 -9.53
CA VAL A 458 -12.75 -17.97 -10.50
C VAL A 458 -11.83 -19.17 -10.29
N SER A 459 -11.34 -19.38 -9.05
CA SER A 459 -10.43 -20.49 -8.71
C SER A 459 -11.05 -21.87 -8.90
N GLY A 460 -12.37 -21.98 -8.74
CA GLY A 460 -13.15 -23.21 -8.92
C GLY A 460 -13.61 -23.41 -10.37
N ALA A 461 -13.19 -22.53 -11.31
CA ALA A 461 -13.63 -22.55 -12.71
C ALA A 461 -15.16 -22.61 -12.86
N LYS A 462 -15.88 -21.87 -12.02
CA LYS A 462 -17.35 -21.74 -12.09
C LYS A 462 -17.66 -20.50 -12.91
N ASP A 463 -18.56 -20.58 -13.86
CA ASP A 463 -18.87 -19.53 -14.83
C ASP A 463 -20.26 -18.88 -14.64
N ASN A 464 -21.10 -19.40 -13.76
CA ASN A 464 -22.44 -18.89 -13.54
C ASN A 464 -22.53 -18.02 -12.27
N TRP A 465 -22.08 -16.77 -12.38
CA TRP A 465 -22.13 -15.82 -11.26
C TRP A 465 -23.53 -15.53 -10.76
N MET A 466 -24.52 -15.37 -11.67
CA MET A 466 -25.88 -15.06 -11.29
C MET A 466 -26.48 -16.12 -10.34
N SER A 467 -26.20 -17.39 -10.61
CA SER A 467 -26.65 -18.50 -9.76
C SER A 467 -25.90 -18.53 -8.42
N ILE A 468 -24.60 -18.25 -8.43
CA ILE A 468 -23.78 -18.19 -7.21
C ILE A 468 -24.26 -17.05 -6.32
N TYR A 469 -24.44 -15.85 -6.89
CA TYR A 469 -24.93 -14.68 -6.16
C TYR A 469 -26.32 -14.93 -5.57
N ALA A 470 -27.29 -15.34 -6.38
CA ALA A 470 -28.66 -15.61 -5.93
C ALA A 470 -28.72 -16.65 -4.79
N SER A 471 -27.82 -17.63 -4.79
CA SER A 471 -27.74 -18.65 -3.72
C SER A 471 -27.20 -18.08 -2.40
N ASN A 472 -26.47 -16.96 -2.44
CA ASN A 472 -25.81 -16.34 -1.28
C ASN A 472 -26.42 -14.99 -0.88
N GLU A 473 -27.25 -14.36 -1.70
CA GLU A 473 -27.76 -13.00 -1.54
C GLU A 473 -28.41 -12.78 -0.16
N LYS A 474 -29.27 -13.68 0.28
CA LYS A 474 -29.92 -13.58 1.59
C LYS A 474 -28.90 -13.63 2.75
N ALA A 475 -27.88 -14.45 2.63
CA ALA A 475 -26.84 -14.57 3.65
C ALA A 475 -25.89 -13.35 3.64
N LEU A 476 -25.59 -12.82 2.45
CA LEU A 476 -24.84 -11.59 2.26
C LEU A 476 -25.57 -10.40 2.88
N THR A 477 -26.86 -10.23 2.58
CA THR A 477 -27.68 -9.15 3.14
C THR A 477 -27.71 -9.23 4.66
N ALA A 478 -27.99 -10.40 5.22
CA ALA A 478 -28.02 -10.60 6.67
C ALA A 478 -26.65 -10.34 7.34
N ALA A 479 -25.55 -10.69 6.66
CA ALA A 479 -24.21 -10.41 7.16
C ALA A 479 -23.90 -8.92 7.15
N LEU A 480 -24.28 -8.20 6.09
CA LEU A 480 -24.13 -6.74 6.00
C LEU A 480 -24.97 -6.04 7.07
N GLU A 481 -26.25 -6.38 7.19
CA GLU A 481 -27.15 -5.84 8.23
C GLU A 481 -26.57 -6.04 9.64
N LYS A 482 -25.97 -7.18 9.91
CA LYS A 482 -25.31 -7.45 11.20
C LYS A 482 -24.12 -6.54 11.44
N VAL A 483 -23.30 -6.28 10.41
CA VAL A 483 -22.18 -5.35 10.52
C VAL A 483 -22.69 -3.92 10.76
N VAL A 484 -23.66 -3.46 9.95
CA VAL A 484 -24.28 -2.14 10.09
C VAL A 484 -24.86 -1.96 11.50
N THR A 485 -25.70 -2.91 11.98
CA THR A 485 -26.27 -2.87 13.33
C THR A 485 -25.18 -2.74 14.41
N ALA A 486 -24.08 -3.49 14.28
CA ALA A 486 -22.97 -3.41 15.25
C ALA A 486 -22.28 -2.04 15.25
N LEU A 487 -22.16 -1.39 14.09
CA LEU A 487 -21.49 -0.09 13.96
C LEU A 487 -22.40 1.08 14.33
N VAL A 488 -23.67 1.02 13.96
CA VAL A 488 -24.64 2.11 14.25
C VAL A 488 -25.12 2.04 15.71
N GLY A 489 -25.21 0.85 16.30
CA GLY A 489 -25.57 0.65 17.71
C GLY A 489 -27.09 0.69 17.96
N GLU A 490 -27.89 0.15 17.06
CA GLU A 490 -29.34 -0.08 17.25
C GLU A 490 -29.62 -1.51 17.73
#